data_b600b97c747a76bd11d7af9b5b960cdf
#
_entry.id   b600b97c747a76bd11d7af9b5b960cdf
#
_cell.length_a   1.000
_cell.length_b   1.000
_cell.length_c   1.000
_cell.angle_alpha   90.00
_cell.angle_beta   90.00
_cell.angle_gamma   90.00
#
_symmetry.space_group_name_H-M   'P 1'
#
loop_
_entity.id
_entity.type
_entity.pdbx_description
1 polymer ?
#
loop_
_entity_poly.entity_id
_entity_poly.type
_entity_poly.pdbx_seq_one_letter_code
_entity_poly.pdbx_strand_id
1 'polypeptide(L)'
;VSDKSSDVIFALQRALKEKKVEVLLHTEVSKLCYEKNTDTRADEESADKKTELKITGVILKDGTTMAADAVIVATGGLSYPSTGSTGDGYKMAESAGHTVTECTPSLVPFNVKEEWVKSLQGLSLKNTAISIYSGKKKLYEDFGEMLFTHFGVSGPMILSASASIKQSLIKQPLDMYIDLKPALTQEALDKRILREFEEAKNKQFKNSINKLLPAKMIPV
;
A
#
# COMPACT_ATOMS: atom_id res chain seq x y z
N VAL A 1 -12.10 -16.69 -15.69
CA VAL A 1 -11.43 -16.15 -14.49
C VAL A 1 -12.34 -16.46 -13.32
N SER A 2 -11.82 -17.13 -12.31
CA SER A 2 -12.54 -17.47 -11.09
C SER A 2 -12.44 -16.33 -10.09
N ASP A 3 -13.54 -15.98 -9.44
CA ASP A 3 -13.54 -14.98 -8.37
C ASP A 3 -13.18 -15.59 -6.99
N LYS A 4 -12.62 -16.82 -6.98
CA LYS A 4 -12.24 -17.53 -5.77
C LYS A 4 -10.73 -17.63 -5.64
N SER A 5 -10.18 -17.13 -4.52
CA SER A 5 -8.75 -17.23 -4.20
C SER A 5 -8.26 -18.67 -4.12
N SER A 6 -9.12 -19.62 -3.68
CA SER A 6 -8.82 -21.06 -3.64
C SER A 6 -8.41 -21.62 -5.00
N ASP A 7 -9.02 -21.18 -6.08
CA ASP A 7 -8.74 -21.71 -7.41
C ASP A 7 -7.33 -21.29 -7.88
N VAL A 8 -6.88 -20.08 -7.47
CA VAL A 8 -5.50 -19.63 -7.70
C VAL A 8 -4.52 -20.50 -6.92
N ILE A 9 -4.82 -20.79 -5.65
CA ILE A 9 -3.98 -21.65 -4.80
C ILE A 9 -3.86 -23.04 -5.41
N PHE A 10 -4.97 -23.67 -5.80
CA PHE A 10 -4.97 -24.99 -6.43
C PHE A 10 -4.21 -25.01 -7.76
N ALA A 11 -4.32 -23.96 -8.57
CA ALA A 11 -3.56 -23.86 -9.82
C ALA A 11 -2.04 -23.80 -9.57
N LEU A 12 -1.61 -23.01 -8.58
CA LEU A 12 -0.20 -22.93 -8.20
C LEU A 12 0.32 -24.25 -7.62
N GLN A 13 -0.46 -24.91 -6.73
CA GLN A 13 -0.09 -26.20 -6.18
C GLN A 13 0.06 -27.27 -7.26
N ARG A 14 -0.82 -27.28 -8.27
CA ARG A 14 -0.70 -28.18 -9.41
C ARG A 14 0.57 -27.93 -10.19
N ALA A 15 0.88 -26.67 -10.50
CA ALA A 15 2.09 -26.31 -11.23
C ALA A 15 3.36 -26.71 -10.48
N LEU A 16 3.41 -26.53 -9.16
CA LEU A 16 4.53 -26.98 -8.33
C LEU A 16 4.67 -28.51 -8.38
N LYS A 17 3.58 -29.25 -8.27
CA LYS A 17 3.60 -30.72 -8.36
C LYS A 17 4.07 -31.23 -9.73
N GLU A 18 3.61 -30.63 -10.82
CA GLU A 18 4.06 -30.96 -12.19
C GLU A 18 5.55 -30.71 -12.38
N LYS A 19 6.09 -29.67 -11.73
CA LYS A 19 7.54 -29.36 -11.74
C LYS A 19 8.33 -30.16 -10.71
N LYS A 20 7.70 -31.06 -9.97
CA LYS A 20 8.33 -31.87 -8.90
C LYS A 20 8.99 -31.02 -7.81
N VAL A 21 8.40 -29.84 -7.52
CA VAL A 21 8.86 -28.99 -6.43
C VAL A 21 8.35 -29.58 -5.12
N GLU A 22 9.26 -29.82 -4.17
CA GLU A 22 8.94 -30.19 -2.82
C GLU A 22 8.47 -28.97 -2.03
N VAL A 23 7.32 -29.05 -1.37
CA VAL A 23 6.75 -27.98 -0.55
C VAL A 23 6.76 -28.43 0.90
N LEU A 24 7.58 -27.78 1.71
CA LEU A 24 7.68 -28.05 3.14
C LEU A 24 6.83 -27.02 3.88
N LEU A 25 5.70 -27.48 4.42
CA LEU A 25 4.81 -26.65 5.27
C LEU A 25 5.29 -26.66 6.72
N HIS A 26 4.93 -25.62 7.47
CA HIS A 26 5.32 -25.45 8.88
C HIS A 26 6.82 -25.51 9.11
N THR A 27 7.60 -25.11 8.09
CA THR A 27 9.06 -25.18 8.09
C THR A 27 9.59 -23.74 8.05
N GLU A 28 9.96 -23.23 9.20
CA GLU A 28 10.42 -21.84 9.36
C GLU A 28 11.93 -21.75 9.15
N VAL A 29 12.34 -20.93 8.19
CA VAL A 29 13.76 -20.64 7.93
C VAL A 29 14.22 -19.53 8.88
N SER A 30 15.28 -19.79 9.62
CA SER A 30 15.86 -18.86 10.59
C SER A 30 16.96 -17.97 9.98
N LYS A 31 17.86 -18.57 9.18
CA LYS A 31 19.05 -17.88 8.65
C LYS A 31 19.45 -18.44 7.30
N LEU A 32 20.22 -17.65 6.56
CA LEU A 32 20.97 -18.11 5.40
C LEU A 32 22.31 -18.74 5.86
N CYS A 33 22.74 -19.81 5.17
CA CYS A 33 24.10 -20.34 5.30
C CYS A 33 24.97 -19.76 4.21
N TYR A 34 26.15 -19.34 4.57
CA TYR A 34 27.15 -18.88 3.60
C TYR A 34 28.57 -19.22 4.07
N GLU A 35 29.42 -19.42 3.09
CA GLU A 35 30.86 -19.63 3.25
C GLU A 35 31.60 -18.44 2.65
N LYS A 36 32.78 -18.15 3.19
CA LYS A 36 33.65 -17.16 2.57
C LYS A 36 34.20 -17.78 1.26
N ASN A 37 34.02 -17.08 0.16
CA ASN A 37 34.65 -17.50 -1.09
C ASN A 37 36.17 -17.32 -0.97
N THR A 38 36.88 -18.45 -0.84
CA THR A 38 38.34 -18.47 -0.77
C THR A 38 38.99 -18.54 -2.15
N ASP A 39 38.21 -18.69 -3.22
CA ASP A 39 38.67 -18.73 -4.60
C ASP A 39 38.91 -17.33 -5.18
N THR A 40 39.59 -16.46 -4.47
CA THR A 40 40.14 -15.25 -5.07
C THR A 40 41.41 -15.64 -5.84
N ARG A 41 41.28 -15.83 -7.14
CA ARG A 41 42.42 -15.62 -8.05
C ARG A 41 42.78 -14.15 -7.85
N ALA A 42 43.91 -13.96 -7.16
CA ALA A 42 44.41 -12.64 -6.84
C ALA A 42 44.84 -11.92 -8.12
N ASP A 43 43.99 -11.05 -8.63
CA ASP A 43 44.47 -9.91 -9.41
C ASP A 43 44.80 -8.83 -8.38
N GLU A 44 46.12 -8.57 -8.20
CA GLU A 44 46.75 -7.86 -7.07
C GLU A 44 46.54 -6.34 -7.07
N GLU A 45 45.53 -5.79 -7.74
CA GLU A 45 45.44 -4.33 -7.93
C GLU A 45 44.15 -3.61 -7.43
N SER A 46 43.30 -4.24 -6.64
CA SER A 46 42.19 -3.48 -6.04
C SER A 46 42.20 -3.54 -4.50
N ALA A 47 42.40 -2.36 -3.92
CA ALA A 47 42.49 -2.14 -2.45
C ALA A 47 41.21 -2.37 -1.65
N ASP A 48 40.10 -2.74 -2.26
CA ASP A 48 38.84 -3.10 -1.62
C ASP A 48 38.60 -4.61 -1.69
N LYS A 49 39.20 -5.36 -0.77
CA LYS A 49 38.88 -6.78 -0.57
C LYS A 49 37.48 -6.91 0.02
N LYS A 50 36.44 -6.82 -0.81
CA LYS A 50 35.10 -7.28 -0.42
C LYS A 50 35.18 -8.81 -0.30
N THR A 51 35.01 -9.33 0.91
CA THR A 51 34.85 -10.76 1.17
C THR A 51 33.56 -11.20 0.47
N GLU A 52 33.70 -11.91 -0.65
CA GLU A 52 32.53 -12.49 -1.32
C GLU A 52 32.00 -13.64 -0.48
N LEU A 53 30.71 -13.60 -0.16
CA LEU A 53 29.98 -14.65 0.54
C LEU A 53 29.26 -15.51 -0.51
N LYS A 54 29.48 -16.81 -0.48
CA LYS A 54 28.74 -17.78 -1.28
C LYS A 54 27.64 -18.40 -0.43
N ILE A 55 26.40 -18.32 -0.87
CA ILE A 55 25.27 -19.00 -0.23
C ILE A 55 25.41 -20.51 -0.43
N THR A 56 25.23 -21.28 0.65
CA THR A 56 25.33 -22.74 0.66
C THR A 56 24.06 -23.42 1.14
N GLY A 57 23.05 -22.66 1.56
CA GLY A 57 21.78 -23.20 2.02
C GLY A 57 21.07 -22.31 3.03
N VAL A 58 20.24 -22.96 3.85
CA VAL A 58 19.45 -22.29 4.91
C VAL A 58 19.52 -23.09 6.21
N ILE A 59 19.33 -22.40 7.36
CA ILE A 59 19.14 -23.01 8.67
C ILE A 59 17.69 -22.83 9.06
N LEU A 60 17.05 -23.91 9.43
CA LEU A 60 15.69 -23.91 9.97
C LEU A 60 15.68 -23.49 11.45
N LYS A 61 14.50 -23.16 11.96
CA LYS A 61 14.32 -22.73 13.36
C LYS A 61 14.66 -23.83 14.37
N ASP A 62 14.50 -25.08 13.98
CA ASP A 62 14.87 -26.26 14.79
C ASP A 62 16.39 -26.57 14.76
N GLY A 63 17.17 -25.77 14.04
CA GLY A 63 18.62 -25.94 13.88
C GLY A 63 19.04 -26.83 12.72
N THR A 64 18.11 -27.44 11.99
CA THR A 64 18.39 -28.27 10.81
C THR A 64 18.95 -27.42 9.70
N THR A 65 20.03 -27.89 9.05
CA THR A 65 20.62 -27.22 7.87
C THR A 65 20.15 -27.92 6.60
N MET A 66 19.68 -27.13 5.63
CA MET A 66 19.33 -27.58 4.29
C MET A 66 20.30 -26.96 3.28
N ALA A 67 21.08 -27.81 2.62
CA ALA A 67 22.00 -27.36 1.57
C ALA A 67 21.25 -26.96 0.30
N ALA A 68 21.73 -25.91 -0.38
CA ALA A 68 21.21 -25.46 -1.65
C ALA A 68 22.29 -24.70 -2.43
N ASP A 69 22.29 -24.86 -3.75
CA ASP A 69 23.20 -24.15 -4.66
C ASP A 69 22.80 -22.67 -4.81
N ALA A 70 21.52 -22.36 -4.63
CA ALA A 70 20.97 -21.01 -4.67
C ALA A 70 19.73 -20.89 -3.76
N VAL A 71 19.48 -19.70 -3.21
CA VAL A 71 18.32 -19.42 -2.35
C VAL A 71 17.57 -18.20 -2.88
N ILE A 72 16.27 -18.34 -3.09
CA ILE A 72 15.38 -17.23 -3.40
C ILE A 72 14.62 -16.84 -2.14
N VAL A 73 14.89 -15.64 -1.62
CA VAL A 73 14.19 -15.09 -0.45
C VAL A 73 12.93 -14.39 -0.92
N ALA A 74 11.76 -14.99 -0.68
CA ALA A 74 10.45 -14.52 -1.10
C ALA A 74 9.47 -14.49 0.08
N THR A 75 9.94 -14.01 1.25
CA THR A 75 9.24 -14.06 2.54
C THR A 75 8.18 -12.96 2.73
N GLY A 76 7.96 -12.12 1.72
CA GLY A 76 7.12 -10.93 1.85
C GLY A 76 7.83 -9.79 2.61
N GLY A 77 7.06 -8.75 2.95
CA GLY A 77 7.57 -7.57 3.65
C GLY A 77 7.11 -7.50 5.11
N LEU A 78 6.56 -6.32 5.51
CA LEU A 78 6.08 -6.04 6.87
C LEU A 78 4.56 -5.90 6.96
N SER A 79 3.84 -6.02 5.83
CA SER A 79 2.39 -5.95 5.80
C SER A 79 1.77 -7.30 6.13
N TYR A 80 0.74 -7.31 6.97
CA TYR A 80 0.03 -8.50 7.43
C TYR A 80 0.93 -9.57 8.09
N PRO A 81 1.54 -9.27 9.25
CA PRO A 81 2.43 -10.22 9.95
C PRO A 81 1.78 -11.57 10.26
N SER A 82 0.44 -11.58 10.43
CA SER A 82 -0.33 -12.83 10.64
C SER A 82 -0.28 -13.81 9.47
N THR A 83 0.14 -13.37 8.29
CA THR A 83 0.34 -14.21 7.10
C THR A 83 1.81 -14.60 6.87
N GLY A 84 2.69 -14.31 7.82
CA GLY A 84 4.12 -14.62 7.75
C GLY A 84 5.01 -13.49 7.21
N SER A 85 4.45 -12.30 6.89
CA SER A 85 5.22 -11.15 6.42
C SER A 85 5.82 -10.37 7.60
N THR A 86 6.83 -10.94 8.25
CA THR A 86 7.44 -10.45 9.51
C THR A 86 8.75 -9.67 9.30
N GLY A 87 9.15 -9.45 8.03
CA GLY A 87 10.37 -8.73 7.68
C GLY A 87 11.65 -9.59 7.75
N ASP A 88 11.54 -10.91 7.84
CA ASP A 88 12.70 -11.79 7.96
C ASP A 88 13.63 -11.73 6.74
N GLY A 89 13.06 -11.49 5.54
CA GLY A 89 13.85 -11.27 4.33
C GLY A 89 14.80 -10.07 4.43
N TYR A 90 14.38 -8.99 5.11
CA TYR A 90 15.26 -7.84 5.35
C TYR A 90 16.42 -8.19 6.27
N LYS A 91 16.16 -8.92 7.36
CA LYS A 91 17.20 -9.41 8.29
C LYS A 91 18.18 -10.35 7.57
N MET A 92 17.67 -11.23 6.70
CA MET A 92 18.50 -12.11 5.88
C MET A 92 19.38 -11.32 4.91
N ALA A 93 18.83 -10.29 4.26
CA ALA A 93 19.59 -9.42 3.38
C ALA A 93 20.70 -8.66 4.12
N GLU A 94 20.40 -8.08 5.29
CA GLU A 94 21.37 -7.39 6.15
C GLU A 94 22.49 -8.34 6.59
N SER A 95 22.13 -9.58 6.99
CA SER A 95 23.12 -10.58 7.39
C SER A 95 24.03 -11.02 6.25
N ALA A 96 23.59 -10.90 5.01
CA ALA A 96 24.35 -11.14 3.79
C ALA A 96 25.15 -9.91 3.32
N GLY A 97 25.14 -8.80 4.08
CA GLY A 97 25.91 -7.59 3.78
C GLY A 97 25.19 -6.55 2.91
N HIS A 98 23.90 -6.72 2.64
CA HIS A 98 23.12 -5.72 1.93
C HIS A 98 22.67 -4.60 2.87
N THR A 99 22.55 -3.39 2.34
CA THR A 99 21.93 -2.28 3.03
C THR A 99 20.42 -2.31 2.79
N VAL A 100 19.62 -2.37 3.85
CA VAL A 100 18.16 -2.24 3.78
C VAL A 100 17.80 -0.80 4.09
N THR A 101 17.12 -0.13 3.14
CA THR A 101 16.62 1.23 3.37
C THR A 101 15.41 1.19 4.29
N GLU A 102 15.18 2.28 5.02
CA GLU A 102 14.01 2.39 5.91
C GLU A 102 12.71 2.12 5.16
N CYS A 103 11.92 1.18 5.69
CA CYS A 103 10.61 0.85 5.15
C CYS A 103 9.58 1.87 5.62
N THR A 104 8.89 2.51 4.68
CA THR A 104 7.80 3.45 4.96
C THR A 104 6.46 2.88 4.49
N PRO A 105 5.34 3.26 5.15
CA PRO A 105 4.01 2.86 4.71
C PRO A 105 3.73 3.28 3.26
N SER A 106 3.14 2.37 2.48
CA SER A 106 2.71 2.60 1.10
C SER A 106 1.40 1.89 0.84
N LEU A 107 0.54 2.45 -0.01
CA LEU A 107 -0.82 1.95 -0.27
C LEU A 107 -1.63 1.82 1.03
N VAL A 108 -1.56 2.83 1.88
CA VAL A 108 -2.26 2.88 3.17
C VAL A 108 -3.30 3.99 3.19
N PRO A 109 -4.37 3.87 4.01
CA PRO A 109 -5.34 4.95 4.23
C PRO A 109 -4.70 6.12 5.00
N PHE A 110 -5.38 7.26 4.98
CA PHE A 110 -4.99 8.43 5.75
C PHE A 110 -5.88 8.60 6.99
N ASN A 111 -5.25 8.92 8.12
CA ASN A 111 -5.96 9.44 9.28
C ASN A 111 -6.37 10.89 9.02
N VAL A 112 -7.56 11.28 9.46
CA VAL A 112 -8.10 12.63 9.31
C VAL A 112 -8.35 13.22 10.71
N LYS A 113 -8.07 14.52 10.88
CA LYS A 113 -8.24 15.22 12.16
C LYS A 113 -9.71 15.58 12.43
N GLU A 114 -10.47 15.85 11.38
CA GLU A 114 -11.85 16.29 11.44
C GLU A 114 -12.77 15.17 11.94
N GLU A 115 -13.35 15.36 13.10
CA GLU A 115 -14.22 14.36 13.75
C GLU A 115 -15.48 14.01 12.93
N TRP A 116 -16.00 14.96 12.14
CA TRP A 116 -17.19 14.72 11.31
C TRP A 116 -16.97 13.61 10.27
N VAL A 117 -15.72 13.35 9.86
CA VAL A 117 -15.37 12.29 8.91
C VAL A 117 -15.85 10.92 9.40
N LYS A 118 -15.80 10.67 10.70
CA LYS A 118 -16.25 9.42 11.31
C LYS A 118 -17.74 9.16 11.09
N SER A 119 -18.56 10.22 11.05
CA SER A 119 -20.00 10.08 10.78
C SER A 119 -20.30 9.63 9.35
N LEU A 120 -19.35 9.82 8.44
CA LEU A 120 -19.43 9.39 7.04
C LEU A 120 -18.90 7.97 6.80
N GLN A 121 -18.45 7.24 7.81
CA GLN A 121 -17.91 5.88 7.67
C GLN A 121 -18.79 5.02 6.73
N GLY A 122 -18.14 4.38 5.74
CA GLY A 122 -18.80 3.53 4.75
C GLY A 122 -19.38 4.30 3.55
N LEU A 123 -19.33 5.63 3.52
CA LEU A 123 -19.68 6.40 2.33
C LEU A 123 -18.54 6.32 1.31
N SER A 124 -18.82 5.77 0.13
CA SER A 124 -17.96 5.86 -1.04
C SER A 124 -18.37 7.05 -1.91
N LEU A 125 -17.43 7.90 -2.24
CA LEU A 125 -17.59 8.93 -3.27
C LEU A 125 -17.04 8.39 -4.58
N LYS A 126 -17.83 8.48 -5.64
CA LYS A 126 -17.45 8.09 -7.00
C LYS A 126 -17.40 9.31 -7.89
N ASN A 127 -16.51 9.27 -8.89
CA ASN A 127 -16.34 10.37 -9.84
C ASN A 127 -16.08 11.72 -9.16
N THR A 128 -15.24 11.71 -8.13
CA THR A 128 -14.76 12.89 -7.42
C THR A 128 -13.29 13.13 -7.74
N ALA A 129 -12.81 14.35 -7.58
CA ALA A 129 -11.40 14.65 -7.64
C ALA A 129 -10.88 15.00 -6.24
N ILE A 130 -9.62 14.64 -5.96
CA ILE A 130 -8.93 15.05 -4.75
C ILE A 130 -7.68 15.84 -5.12
N SER A 131 -7.35 16.81 -4.28
CA SER A 131 -6.07 17.52 -4.34
C SER A 131 -5.48 17.57 -2.94
N ILE A 132 -4.20 17.17 -2.79
CA ILE A 132 -3.51 17.11 -1.51
C ILE A 132 -2.35 18.08 -1.50
N TYR A 133 -2.26 18.89 -0.45
CA TYR A 133 -1.29 19.95 -0.29
C TYR A 133 -0.48 19.82 1.00
N SER A 134 0.77 20.28 0.95
CA SER A 134 1.60 20.59 2.11
C SER A 134 1.85 22.11 2.11
N GLY A 135 1.10 22.84 2.90
CA GLY A 135 1.02 24.30 2.81
C GLY A 135 0.57 24.75 1.42
N LYS A 136 1.39 25.52 0.71
CA LYS A 136 1.06 25.99 -0.64
C LYS A 136 1.44 25.02 -1.76
N LYS A 137 2.15 23.94 -1.45
CA LYS A 137 2.65 23.00 -2.47
C LYS A 137 1.67 21.86 -2.68
N LYS A 138 1.14 21.74 -3.91
CA LYS A 138 0.36 20.57 -4.33
C LYS A 138 1.29 19.37 -4.42
N LEU A 139 0.97 18.29 -3.70
CA LEU A 139 1.73 17.05 -3.68
C LEU A 139 1.11 15.96 -4.55
N TYR A 140 -0.23 15.96 -4.64
CA TYR A 140 -0.98 14.93 -5.35
C TYR A 140 -2.31 15.47 -5.86
N GLU A 141 -2.77 14.94 -6.99
CA GLU A 141 -4.10 15.17 -7.54
C GLU A 141 -4.53 13.94 -8.31
N ASP A 142 -5.79 13.55 -8.16
CA ASP A 142 -6.34 12.40 -8.85
C ASP A 142 -7.87 12.49 -8.98
N PHE A 143 -8.43 11.70 -9.88
CA PHE A 143 -9.87 11.56 -10.13
C PHE A 143 -10.28 10.10 -10.03
N GLY A 144 -11.35 9.81 -9.28
CA GLY A 144 -11.82 8.43 -9.14
C GLY A 144 -12.74 8.22 -7.94
N GLU A 145 -12.41 7.20 -7.13
CA GLU A 145 -13.19 6.79 -5.98
C GLU A 145 -12.40 6.93 -4.67
N MET A 146 -13.08 7.37 -3.62
CA MET A 146 -12.59 7.38 -2.25
C MET A 146 -13.66 6.84 -1.29
N LEU A 147 -13.21 6.39 -0.13
CA LEU A 147 -14.04 5.81 0.92
C LEU A 147 -13.78 6.51 2.25
N PHE A 148 -14.84 6.91 2.96
CA PHE A 148 -14.74 7.33 4.35
C PHE A 148 -14.72 6.13 5.29
N THR A 149 -13.81 6.16 6.27
CA THR A 149 -13.64 5.13 7.30
C THR A 149 -13.91 5.70 8.70
N HIS A 150 -13.86 4.86 9.72
CA HIS A 150 -14.02 5.29 11.11
C HIS A 150 -12.85 6.11 11.67
N PHE A 151 -11.74 6.21 10.95
CA PHE A 151 -10.55 6.98 11.37
C PHE A 151 -10.09 8.00 10.34
N GLY A 152 -10.69 8.00 9.14
CA GLY A 152 -10.26 8.90 8.08
C GLY A 152 -10.75 8.47 6.71
N VAL A 153 -9.86 8.42 5.74
CA VAL A 153 -10.19 8.16 4.33
C VAL A 153 -9.32 7.06 3.72
N SER A 154 -9.90 6.32 2.78
CA SER A 154 -9.28 5.22 2.04
C SER A 154 -9.83 5.19 0.61
N GLY A 155 -9.66 4.09 -0.07
CA GLY A 155 -10.09 3.89 -1.46
C GLY A 155 -8.96 4.10 -2.46
N PRO A 156 -9.19 3.78 -3.74
CA PRO A 156 -8.11 3.71 -4.74
C PRO A 156 -7.26 4.98 -4.83
N MET A 157 -7.88 6.16 -4.91
CA MET A 157 -7.16 7.44 -4.98
C MET A 157 -6.28 7.70 -3.75
N ILE A 158 -6.81 7.41 -2.55
CA ILE A 158 -6.10 7.64 -1.29
C ILE A 158 -4.91 6.70 -1.15
N LEU A 159 -5.09 5.43 -1.52
CA LEU A 159 -4.00 4.44 -1.51
C LEU A 159 -2.89 4.84 -2.51
N SER A 160 -3.27 5.28 -3.71
CA SER A 160 -2.32 5.79 -4.70
C SER A 160 -1.59 7.04 -4.22
N ALA A 161 -2.32 7.97 -3.57
CA ALA A 161 -1.73 9.16 -2.96
C ALA A 161 -0.67 8.79 -1.92
N SER A 162 -0.98 7.84 -1.03
CA SER A 162 -0.05 7.41 0.02
C SER A 162 1.23 6.77 -0.53
N ALA A 163 1.14 6.10 -1.68
CA ALA A 163 2.31 5.54 -2.37
C ALA A 163 3.13 6.60 -3.11
N SER A 164 2.48 7.66 -3.60
CA SER A 164 3.09 8.70 -4.42
C SER A 164 3.74 9.81 -3.59
N ILE A 165 3.17 10.13 -2.43
CA ILE A 165 3.66 11.19 -1.54
C ILE A 165 4.81 10.64 -0.71
N LYS A 166 6.04 11.13 -0.98
CA LYS A 166 7.21 10.76 -0.18
C LYS A 166 7.07 11.24 1.25
N GLN A 167 7.21 10.35 2.21
CA GLN A 167 7.06 10.65 3.64
C GLN A 167 8.01 11.75 4.11
N SER A 168 9.21 11.84 3.54
CA SER A 168 10.16 12.91 3.81
C SER A 168 9.65 14.33 3.48
N LEU A 169 8.60 14.45 2.67
CA LEU A 169 7.95 15.72 2.34
C LEU A 169 6.85 16.11 3.32
N ILE A 170 6.43 15.19 4.20
CA ILE A 170 5.36 15.39 5.18
C ILE A 170 5.98 15.98 6.45
N LYS A 171 6.11 17.30 6.52
CA LYS A 171 6.63 18.01 7.70
C LYS A 171 5.51 18.52 8.62
N GLN A 172 4.27 18.53 8.16
CA GLN A 172 3.07 19.02 8.83
C GLN A 172 1.86 18.27 8.32
N PRO A 173 0.70 18.36 8.99
CA PRO A 173 -0.54 17.81 8.44
C PRO A 173 -0.78 18.30 7.01
N LEU A 174 -1.32 17.40 6.18
CA LEU A 174 -1.65 17.70 4.80
C LEU A 174 -3.09 18.20 4.72
N ASP A 175 -3.33 19.17 3.82
CA ASP A 175 -4.67 19.63 3.49
C ASP A 175 -5.19 18.87 2.29
N MET A 176 -6.35 18.23 2.41
CA MET A 176 -7.01 17.53 1.32
C MET A 176 -8.32 18.23 0.95
N TYR A 177 -8.41 18.57 -0.33
CA TYR A 177 -9.62 19.11 -0.93
C TYR A 177 -10.31 18.05 -1.76
N ILE A 178 -11.62 17.95 -1.64
CA ILE A 178 -12.45 16.99 -2.37
C ILE A 178 -13.39 17.79 -3.26
N ASP A 179 -13.26 17.67 -4.58
CA ASP A 179 -14.21 18.17 -5.54
C ASP A 179 -15.26 17.09 -5.84
N LEU A 180 -16.50 17.36 -5.43
CA LEU A 180 -17.63 16.44 -5.58
C LEU A 180 -18.23 16.46 -6.99
N LYS A 181 -17.89 17.46 -7.82
CA LYS A 181 -18.47 17.68 -9.15
C LYS A 181 -17.42 18.13 -10.17
N PRO A 182 -16.29 17.44 -10.30
CA PRO A 182 -15.14 17.90 -11.12
C PRO A 182 -15.46 18.01 -12.62
N ALA A 183 -16.55 17.41 -13.08
CA ALA A 183 -16.99 17.54 -14.45
C ALA A 183 -17.74 18.86 -14.76
N LEU A 184 -18.04 19.67 -13.73
CA LEU A 184 -18.75 20.95 -13.88
C LEU A 184 -17.77 22.10 -13.70
N THR A 185 -17.86 23.09 -14.60
CA THR A 185 -17.19 24.38 -14.33
C THR A 185 -17.91 25.09 -13.17
N GLN A 186 -17.24 26.07 -12.58
CA GLN A 186 -17.80 26.84 -11.47
C GLN A 186 -19.13 27.49 -11.86
N GLU A 187 -19.22 28.07 -13.07
CA GLU A 187 -20.43 28.71 -13.57
C GLU A 187 -21.57 27.69 -13.81
N ALA A 188 -21.22 26.48 -14.30
CA ALA A 188 -22.21 25.42 -14.50
C ALA A 188 -22.72 24.85 -13.18
N LEU A 189 -21.83 24.73 -12.17
CA LEU A 189 -22.20 24.31 -10.82
C LEU A 189 -23.09 25.35 -10.14
N ASP A 190 -22.77 26.64 -10.26
CA ASP A 190 -23.57 27.72 -9.69
C ASP A 190 -24.99 27.76 -10.27
N LYS A 191 -25.12 27.73 -11.59
CA LYS A 191 -26.40 27.61 -12.28
C LYS A 191 -27.22 26.40 -11.83
N ARG A 192 -26.56 25.25 -11.63
CA ARG A 192 -27.20 24.03 -11.14
C ARG A 192 -27.71 24.22 -9.71
N ILE A 193 -26.89 24.77 -8.81
CA ILE A 193 -27.29 25.05 -7.42
C ILE A 193 -28.51 25.96 -7.37
N LEU A 194 -28.49 27.09 -8.08
CA LEU A 194 -29.61 28.02 -8.16
C LEU A 194 -30.89 27.34 -8.66
N ARG A 195 -30.80 26.53 -9.69
CA ARG A 195 -31.94 25.76 -10.21
C ARG A 195 -32.51 24.79 -9.17
N GLU A 196 -31.67 24.02 -8.49
CA GLU A 196 -32.11 23.07 -7.45
C GLU A 196 -32.78 23.80 -6.27
N PHE A 197 -32.28 24.97 -5.91
CA PHE A 197 -32.93 25.81 -4.86
C PHE A 197 -34.25 26.39 -5.29
N GLU A 198 -34.38 26.85 -6.54
CA GLU A 198 -35.66 27.36 -7.07
C GLU A 198 -36.72 26.24 -7.13
N GLU A 199 -36.35 25.03 -7.57
CA GLU A 199 -37.23 23.86 -7.56
C GLU A 199 -37.64 23.42 -6.15
N ALA A 200 -36.83 23.73 -5.15
CA ALA A 200 -37.02 23.33 -3.76
C ALA A 200 -37.38 24.50 -2.81
N LYS A 201 -37.79 25.68 -3.31
CA LYS A 201 -38.01 26.91 -2.53
C LYS A 201 -38.95 26.77 -1.36
N ASN A 202 -39.88 25.82 -1.39
CA ASN A 202 -40.84 25.54 -0.33
C ASN A 202 -40.39 24.42 0.63
N LYS A 203 -39.15 23.93 0.51
CA LYS A 203 -38.59 22.86 1.35
C LYS A 203 -37.61 23.44 2.37
N GLN A 204 -37.39 22.70 3.45
CA GLN A 204 -36.29 23.01 4.35
C GLN A 204 -34.96 22.85 3.62
N PHE A 205 -33.94 23.67 3.93
CA PHE A 205 -32.63 23.69 3.29
C PHE A 205 -32.02 22.28 3.14
N LYS A 206 -32.03 21.46 4.20
CA LYS A 206 -31.50 20.07 4.17
C LYS A 206 -32.16 19.21 3.09
N ASN A 207 -33.41 19.51 2.71
CA ASN A 207 -34.15 18.75 1.70
C ASN A 207 -33.96 19.34 0.28
N SER A 208 -33.42 20.56 0.17
CA SER A 208 -33.13 21.20 -1.12
C SER A 208 -31.79 20.76 -1.73
N ILE A 209 -30.89 20.23 -0.91
CA ILE A 209 -29.56 19.82 -1.35
C ILE A 209 -29.41 18.30 -1.65
N ASN A 210 -30.51 17.54 -1.53
CA ASN A 210 -30.49 16.07 -1.74
C ASN A 210 -30.02 15.62 -3.12
N LYS A 211 -30.20 16.46 -4.15
CA LYS A 211 -29.72 16.18 -5.51
C LYS A 211 -28.28 16.61 -5.74
N LEU A 212 -27.71 17.39 -4.83
CA LEU A 212 -26.35 17.94 -4.93
C LEU A 212 -25.34 17.07 -4.17
N LEU A 213 -25.72 16.60 -2.99
CA LEU A 213 -24.85 15.84 -2.08
C LEU A 213 -25.39 14.44 -1.80
N PRO A 214 -24.51 13.46 -1.52
CA PRO A 214 -24.91 12.17 -0.98
C PRO A 214 -25.73 12.35 0.32
N ALA A 215 -26.78 11.55 0.47
CA ALA A 215 -27.70 11.68 1.62
C ALA A 215 -26.98 11.67 2.98
N LYS A 216 -25.91 10.89 3.09
CA LYS A 216 -25.11 10.79 4.33
C LYS A 216 -24.28 12.04 4.64
N MET A 217 -24.02 12.90 3.67
CA MET A 217 -23.31 14.17 3.87
C MET A 217 -24.22 15.33 4.28
N ILE A 218 -25.53 15.18 4.13
CA ILE A 218 -26.49 16.27 4.39
C ILE A 218 -26.55 16.71 5.86
N PRO A 219 -26.44 15.79 6.86
CA PRO A 219 -26.44 16.17 8.27
C PRO A 219 -25.09 16.64 8.81
N VAL A 220 -24.02 16.55 8.02
CA VAL A 220 -22.65 16.95 8.37
C VAL A 220 -22.35 18.36 7.89
#